data_56cc0eb21dd4b7b9944dacba936a8f93
#
_entry.id   56cc0eb21dd4b7b9944dacba936a8f93
#
_cell.length_a   1.000
_cell.length_b   1.000
_cell.length_c   1.000
_cell.angle_alpha   90.00
_cell.angle_beta   90.00
_cell.angle_gamma   90.00
#
_symmetry.space_group_name_H-M   'P 1'
#
loop_
_entity.id
_entity.type
_entity.pdbx_description
1 polymer ?
#
loop_
_entity_poly.entity_id
_entity_poly.type
_entity_poly.pdbx_seq_one_letter_code
_entity_poly.pdbx_strand_id
1 'polypeptide(L)'
;MYEVLDDTAAQIVLAIESGDSIRRVAQHLHTPYETVRQAVNRLEDAGYVHYDDGLTVVDERVRDAARDLVAASAGVSPPSIEEAYIIPQFSDWPFAFTRIDTIYVWIQGGYQVSRDPDDYPLFIAVHEQDVDAWETFFESFGLPTTFERQPSDEIDGPLQIVLDPQTSLEIEDVEGYLVIPREDTIEYMREHYAQFQSALAMLDRMYDDLDLGVTRGEDLKHGSRSDFGASAVSVETVTALQQYLSDQVEQLR
;
A
#
# COMPACT_ATOMS: atom_id res chain seq x y z
N MET A 1 11.37 -30.21 -11.36
CA MET A 1 12.00 -28.94 -10.98
C MET A 1 11.01 -27.78 -11.12
N TYR A 2 10.28 -27.66 -12.21
CA TYR A 2 9.32 -26.55 -12.44
C TYR A 2 8.01 -26.63 -11.62
N GLU A 3 7.67 -27.75 -11.01
CA GLU A 3 6.46 -27.90 -10.18
C GLU A 3 6.58 -27.31 -8.77
N VAL A 4 7.78 -26.91 -8.34
CA VAL A 4 8.04 -26.40 -6.98
C VAL A 4 8.07 -24.89 -6.95
N LEU A 5 8.65 -24.24 -7.96
CA LEU A 5 8.69 -22.79 -8.09
C LEU A 5 7.55 -22.33 -9.00
N ASP A 6 6.34 -22.37 -8.46
CA ASP A 6 5.18 -21.70 -9.06
C ASP A 6 5.17 -20.20 -8.67
N ASP A 7 4.25 -19.43 -9.21
CA ASP A 7 4.15 -17.99 -8.99
C ASP A 7 4.07 -17.62 -7.49
N THR A 8 3.23 -18.32 -6.73
CA THR A 8 3.12 -18.13 -5.27
C THR A 8 4.42 -18.47 -4.54
N ALA A 9 5.09 -19.56 -4.93
CA ALA A 9 6.36 -19.95 -4.33
C ALA A 9 7.47 -18.95 -4.67
N ALA A 10 7.46 -18.39 -5.89
CA ALA A 10 8.41 -17.36 -6.30
C ALA A 10 8.22 -16.07 -5.50
N GLN A 11 6.99 -15.60 -5.33
CA GLN A 11 6.69 -14.44 -4.48
C GLN A 11 7.15 -14.66 -3.02
N ILE A 12 6.95 -15.88 -2.47
CA ILE A 12 7.41 -16.23 -1.13
C ILE A 12 8.93 -16.19 -1.03
N VAL A 13 9.65 -16.74 -2.02
CA VAL A 13 11.13 -16.70 -2.06
C VAL A 13 11.64 -15.26 -2.06
N LEU A 14 10.99 -14.37 -2.83
CA LEU A 14 11.37 -12.96 -2.92
C LEU A 14 11.11 -12.20 -1.62
N ALA A 15 10.00 -12.49 -0.95
CA ALA A 15 9.60 -11.80 0.28
C ALA A 15 10.34 -12.30 1.54
N ILE A 16 11.15 -13.37 1.47
CA ILE A 16 11.92 -13.85 2.61
C ILE A 16 13.11 -12.94 2.86
N GLU A 17 13.14 -12.27 4.00
CA GLU A 17 14.35 -11.74 4.60
C GLU A 17 15.00 -12.79 5.52
N SER A 18 16.34 -12.78 5.60
CA SER A 18 17.06 -13.79 6.40
C SER A 18 16.67 -13.70 7.89
N GLY A 19 16.16 -14.80 8.42
CA GLY A 19 15.69 -14.90 9.80
C GLY A 19 14.19 -14.68 9.98
N ASP A 20 13.45 -14.45 8.91
CA ASP A 20 12.00 -14.26 8.97
C ASP A 20 11.25 -15.50 9.47
N SER A 21 10.15 -15.25 10.16
CA SER A 21 9.16 -16.27 10.44
C SER A 21 8.18 -16.42 9.27
N ILE A 22 7.61 -17.63 9.10
CA ILE A 22 6.55 -17.87 8.11
C ILE A 22 5.38 -16.88 8.30
N ARG A 23 5.11 -16.47 9.55
CA ARG A 23 4.05 -15.52 9.85
C ARG A 23 4.36 -14.12 9.30
N ARG A 24 5.61 -13.66 9.40
CA ARG A 24 6.04 -12.37 8.88
C ARG A 24 5.94 -12.33 7.35
N VAL A 25 6.44 -13.36 6.68
CA VAL A 25 6.29 -13.49 5.22
C VAL A 25 4.82 -13.51 4.79
N ALA A 26 3.97 -14.21 5.54
CA ALA A 26 2.53 -14.23 5.28
C ALA A 26 1.87 -12.84 5.43
N GLN A 27 2.32 -12.04 6.41
CA GLN A 27 1.86 -10.68 6.61
C GLN A 27 2.32 -9.76 5.47
N HIS A 28 3.60 -9.78 5.10
CA HIS A 28 4.14 -8.95 4.02
C HIS A 28 3.49 -9.25 2.66
N LEU A 29 3.17 -10.52 2.39
CA LEU A 29 2.48 -10.92 1.16
C LEU A 29 0.95 -10.83 1.23
N HIS A 30 0.39 -10.41 2.36
CA HIS A 30 -1.05 -10.43 2.63
C HIS A 30 -1.72 -11.75 2.26
N THR A 31 -0.97 -12.85 2.43
CA THR A 31 -1.35 -14.21 2.05
C THR A 31 -1.68 -15.04 3.29
N PRO A 32 -2.69 -15.93 3.27
CA PRO A 32 -3.02 -16.77 4.40
C PRO A 32 -1.83 -17.59 4.88
N TYR A 33 -1.59 -17.58 6.21
CA TYR A 33 -0.47 -18.29 6.84
C TYR A 33 -0.32 -19.74 6.37
N GLU A 34 -1.43 -20.47 6.24
CA GLU A 34 -1.41 -21.87 5.84
C GLU A 34 -0.91 -22.06 4.40
N THR A 35 -1.24 -21.14 3.50
CA THR A 35 -0.78 -21.13 2.11
C THR A 35 0.75 -20.94 2.08
N VAL A 36 1.27 -19.95 2.81
CA VAL A 36 2.71 -19.70 2.89
C VAL A 36 3.42 -20.88 3.54
N ARG A 37 2.88 -21.43 4.63
CA ARG A 37 3.45 -22.59 5.31
C ARG A 37 3.59 -23.81 4.39
N GLN A 38 2.55 -24.10 3.59
CA GLN A 38 2.59 -25.22 2.64
C GLN A 38 3.61 -25.00 1.53
N ALA A 39 3.73 -23.79 1.02
CA ALA A 39 4.72 -23.45 0.00
C ALA A 39 6.13 -23.49 0.57
N VAL A 40 6.38 -22.97 1.77
CA VAL A 40 7.67 -23.05 2.48
C VAL A 40 8.11 -24.50 2.66
N ASN A 41 7.22 -25.39 3.11
CA ASN A 41 7.54 -26.81 3.25
C ASN A 41 7.97 -27.43 1.91
N ARG A 42 7.28 -27.11 0.80
CA ARG A 42 7.67 -27.60 -0.54
C ARG A 42 9.02 -27.04 -0.99
N LEU A 43 9.28 -25.75 -0.69
CA LEU A 43 10.55 -25.09 -1.01
C LEU A 43 11.71 -25.67 -0.18
N GLU A 44 11.47 -25.99 1.09
CA GLU A 44 12.46 -26.65 1.96
C GLU A 44 12.75 -28.08 1.50
N ASP A 45 11.73 -28.88 1.20
CA ASP A 45 11.89 -30.24 0.65
C ASP A 45 12.66 -30.23 -0.68
N ALA A 46 12.56 -29.14 -1.46
CA ALA A 46 13.31 -28.97 -2.71
C ALA A 46 14.71 -28.39 -2.49
N GLY A 47 15.06 -27.96 -1.28
CA GLY A 47 16.35 -27.38 -0.94
C GLY A 47 16.54 -25.93 -1.41
N TYR A 48 15.47 -25.18 -1.64
CA TYR A 48 15.51 -23.78 -2.05
C TYR A 48 15.50 -22.82 -0.85
N VAL A 49 14.84 -23.24 0.23
CA VAL A 49 14.73 -22.50 1.49
C VAL A 49 15.17 -23.41 2.62
N HIS A 50 15.73 -22.84 3.66
CA HIS A 50 16.04 -23.52 4.91
C HIS A 50 15.26 -22.85 6.04
N TYR A 51 14.65 -23.66 6.91
CA TYR A 51 13.91 -23.19 8.06
C TYR A 51 14.41 -23.86 9.34
N ASP A 52 15.20 -23.11 10.13
CA ASP A 52 15.71 -23.55 11.45
C ASP A 52 15.35 -22.47 12.49
N ASP A 53 16.18 -21.48 12.73
CA ASP A 53 15.87 -20.33 13.60
C ASP A 53 15.17 -19.17 12.85
N GLY A 54 14.71 -19.41 11.63
CA GLY A 54 14.07 -18.48 10.70
C GLY A 54 14.25 -18.97 9.27
N LEU A 55 13.54 -18.31 8.36
CA LEU A 55 13.62 -18.61 6.92
C LEU A 55 14.90 -18.02 6.32
N THR A 56 15.53 -18.77 5.44
CA THR A 56 16.68 -18.31 4.65
C THR A 56 16.62 -18.94 3.27
N VAL A 57 16.79 -18.14 2.22
CA VAL A 57 16.96 -18.63 0.86
C VAL A 57 18.39 -19.21 0.72
N VAL A 58 18.50 -20.44 0.25
CA VAL A 58 19.76 -21.20 0.27
C VAL A 58 20.80 -20.66 -0.73
N ASP A 59 20.34 -20.13 -1.87
CA ASP A 59 21.22 -19.66 -2.96
C ASP A 59 20.56 -18.45 -3.65
N GLU A 60 21.31 -17.38 -3.84
CA GLU A 60 20.86 -16.15 -4.51
C GLU A 60 20.31 -16.43 -5.92
N ARG A 61 20.81 -17.44 -6.61
CA ARG A 61 20.28 -17.87 -7.91
C ARG A 61 18.83 -18.35 -7.85
N VAL A 62 18.35 -18.79 -6.69
CA VAL A 62 16.93 -19.14 -6.49
C VAL A 62 16.10 -17.87 -6.44
N ARG A 63 16.61 -16.82 -5.79
CA ARG A 63 15.98 -15.51 -5.72
C ARG A 63 15.94 -14.84 -7.09
N ASP A 64 17.04 -14.89 -7.84
CA ASP A 64 17.09 -14.36 -9.22
C ASP A 64 16.07 -15.08 -10.12
N ALA A 65 16.01 -16.41 -10.08
CA ALA A 65 15.05 -17.17 -10.86
C ALA A 65 13.59 -16.89 -10.46
N ALA A 66 13.32 -16.65 -9.19
CA ALA A 66 12.02 -16.26 -8.70
C ALA A 66 11.63 -14.85 -9.23
N ARG A 67 12.57 -13.90 -9.21
CA ARG A 67 12.38 -12.55 -9.74
C ARG A 67 12.09 -12.58 -11.24
N ASP A 68 12.86 -13.32 -12.00
CA ASP A 68 12.65 -13.50 -13.45
C ASP A 68 11.27 -14.10 -13.76
N LEU A 69 10.80 -15.06 -12.94
CA LEU A 69 9.49 -15.67 -13.13
C LEU A 69 8.37 -14.67 -12.87
N VAL A 70 8.41 -13.94 -11.76
CA VAL A 70 7.36 -12.96 -11.40
C VAL A 70 7.35 -11.80 -12.40
N ALA A 71 8.51 -11.28 -12.79
CA ALA A 71 8.63 -10.24 -13.81
C ALA A 71 8.11 -10.71 -15.18
N ALA A 72 8.38 -11.96 -15.57
CA ALA A 72 7.84 -12.52 -16.81
C ALA A 72 6.32 -12.67 -16.77
N SER A 73 5.74 -13.03 -15.62
CA SER A 73 4.29 -13.08 -15.42
C SER A 73 3.67 -11.68 -15.56
N ALA A 74 4.27 -10.66 -14.97
CA ALA A 74 3.85 -9.26 -15.09
C ALA A 74 3.90 -8.74 -16.54
N GLY A 75 4.86 -9.19 -17.33
CA GLY A 75 4.95 -8.87 -18.76
C GLY A 75 3.83 -9.47 -19.63
N VAL A 76 3.15 -10.50 -19.14
CA VAL A 76 1.99 -11.12 -19.80
C VAL A 76 0.67 -10.50 -19.35
N SER A 77 0.55 -10.19 -18.07
CA SER A 77 -0.62 -9.56 -17.47
C SER A 77 -0.13 -8.44 -16.53
N PRO A 78 -0.41 -7.17 -16.82
CA PRO A 78 -0.04 -6.08 -15.93
C PRO A 78 -0.51 -6.35 -14.49
N PRO A 79 0.30 -6.01 -13.48
CA PRO A 79 -0.05 -6.20 -12.10
C PRO A 79 -1.37 -5.50 -11.73
N SER A 80 -2.16 -6.14 -10.91
CA SER A 80 -3.32 -5.52 -10.27
C SER A 80 -2.88 -4.49 -9.22
N ILE A 81 -3.81 -3.67 -8.74
CA ILE A 81 -3.54 -2.70 -7.67
C ILE A 81 -3.05 -3.43 -6.40
N GLU A 82 -3.67 -4.57 -6.06
CA GLU A 82 -3.27 -5.38 -4.89
C GLU A 82 -1.85 -5.91 -5.04
N GLU A 83 -1.49 -6.41 -6.22
CA GLU A 83 -0.13 -6.88 -6.50
C GLU A 83 0.89 -5.75 -6.45
N ALA A 84 0.53 -4.55 -6.88
CA ALA A 84 1.42 -3.39 -6.81
C ALA A 84 1.82 -3.00 -5.38
N TYR A 85 0.99 -3.27 -4.39
CA TYR A 85 1.36 -3.10 -2.97
C TYR A 85 2.33 -4.18 -2.47
N ILE A 86 2.41 -5.32 -3.16
CA ILE A 86 3.28 -6.44 -2.77
C ILE A 86 4.64 -6.35 -3.49
N ILE A 87 4.64 -5.94 -4.75
CA ILE A 87 5.84 -5.90 -5.60
C ILE A 87 7.04 -5.22 -4.93
N PRO A 88 6.93 -4.07 -4.23
CA PRO A 88 8.09 -3.45 -3.56
C PRO A 88 8.79 -4.36 -2.53
N GLN A 89 8.07 -5.31 -1.93
CA GLN A 89 8.63 -6.30 -1.00
C GLN A 89 9.61 -7.28 -1.66
N PHE A 90 9.65 -7.34 -2.99
CA PHE A 90 10.55 -8.20 -3.74
C PHE A 90 11.91 -7.56 -4.03
N SER A 91 12.09 -6.31 -3.63
CA SER A 91 13.36 -5.60 -3.78
C SER A 91 14.29 -5.87 -2.59
N ASP A 92 15.58 -5.58 -2.80
CA ASP A 92 16.59 -5.61 -1.75
C ASP A 92 16.85 -4.21 -1.15
N TRP A 93 16.11 -3.19 -1.60
CA TRP A 93 16.26 -1.80 -1.15
C TRP A 93 15.14 -1.40 -0.19
N PRO A 94 15.45 -0.58 0.82
CA PRO A 94 14.43 -0.08 1.74
C PRO A 94 13.46 0.86 1.03
N PHE A 95 12.18 0.74 1.40
CA PHE A 95 11.11 1.61 0.93
C PHE A 95 10.06 1.79 2.02
N ALA A 96 9.22 2.79 1.87
CA ALA A 96 8.01 2.94 2.67
C ALA A 96 6.86 3.50 1.82
N PHE A 97 5.66 3.03 2.02
CA PHE A 97 4.49 3.72 1.50
C PHE A 97 4.36 5.10 2.15
N THR A 98 3.97 6.10 1.38
CA THR A 98 3.90 7.49 1.84
C THR A 98 2.60 8.16 1.41
N ARG A 99 2.40 9.41 1.81
CA ARG A 99 1.24 10.24 1.46
C ARG A 99 -0.07 9.53 1.78
N ILE A 100 -0.93 9.37 0.76
CA ILE A 100 -2.26 8.80 0.93
C ILE A 100 -2.23 7.29 1.25
N ASP A 101 -1.20 6.57 0.79
CA ASP A 101 -1.06 5.13 1.02
C ASP A 101 -0.77 4.84 2.49
N THR A 102 0.11 5.62 3.11
CA THR A 102 0.38 5.47 4.53
C THR A 102 -0.82 5.88 5.40
N ILE A 103 -1.59 6.90 5.00
CA ILE A 103 -2.83 7.28 5.70
C ILE A 103 -3.79 6.09 5.74
N TYR A 104 -3.99 5.43 4.59
CA TYR A 104 -4.88 4.26 4.52
C TYR A 104 -4.46 3.15 5.48
N VAL A 105 -3.16 2.89 5.59
CA VAL A 105 -2.60 1.87 6.49
C VAL A 105 -2.83 2.26 7.96
N TRP A 106 -2.43 3.47 8.36
CA TRP A 106 -2.55 3.93 9.75
C TRP A 106 -3.98 3.98 10.28
N ILE A 107 -4.96 4.23 9.43
CA ILE A 107 -6.38 4.24 9.81
C ILE A 107 -7.10 2.93 9.46
N GLN A 108 -6.34 1.86 9.16
CA GLN A 108 -6.85 0.51 8.88
C GLN A 108 -7.99 0.49 7.84
N GLY A 109 -7.81 1.23 6.76
CA GLY A 109 -8.78 1.31 5.67
C GLY A 109 -10.05 2.12 5.97
N GLY A 110 -10.15 2.75 7.15
CA GLY A 110 -11.35 3.47 7.58
C GLY A 110 -11.67 4.75 6.78
N TYR A 111 -10.71 5.25 6.01
CA TYR A 111 -10.86 6.43 5.16
C TYR A 111 -10.50 6.07 3.72
N GLN A 112 -11.52 5.93 2.89
CA GLN A 112 -11.30 5.75 1.46
C GLN A 112 -11.24 7.11 0.80
N VAL A 113 -10.05 7.49 0.34
CA VAL A 113 -9.94 8.51 -0.67
C VAL A 113 -10.36 7.85 -1.97
N SER A 114 -11.39 8.38 -2.61
CA SER A 114 -11.84 7.89 -3.92
C SER A 114 -10.69 7.99 -4.90
N ARG A 115 -9.97 6.89 -5.13
CA ARG A 115 -9.04 6.76 -6.24
C ARG A 115 -9.79 6.13 -7.39
N ASP A 116 -9.55 6.65 -8.57
CA ASP A 116 -10.06 6.05 -9.79
C ASP A 116 -9.26 4.77 -10.06
N PRO A 117 -9.89 3.60 -10.21
CA PRO A 117 -9.20 2.38 -10.62
C PRO A 117 -8.47 2.51 -11.95
N ASP A 118 -8.90 3.43 -12.81
CA ASP A 118 -8.30 3.72 -14.11
C ASP A 118 -7.20 4.81 -14.03
N ASP A 119 -6.96 5.39 -12.83
CA ASP A 119 -5.92 6.39 -12.56
C ASP A 119 -5.45 6.25 -11.11
N TYR A 120 -4.61 5.25 -10.85
CA TYR A 120 -4.21 4.86 -9.51
C TYR A 120 -2.71 5.14 -9.25
N PRO A 121 -2.34 6.30 -8.71
CA PRO A 121 -0.98 6.54 -8.24
C PRO A 121 -0.72 5.82 -6.92
N LEU A 122 0.39 5.09 -6.85
CA LEU A 122 0.94 4.49 -5.64
C LEU A 122 2.18 5.27 -5.21
N PHE A 123 2.20 5.80 -3.99
CA PHE A 123 3.25 6.67 -3.50
C PHE A 123 4.24 5.91 -2.62
N ILE A 124 5.51 5.92 -3.01
CA ILE A 124 6.58 5.16 -2.36
C ILE A 124 7.77 6.07 -2.06
N ALA A 125 8.11 6.21 -0.77
CA ALA A 125 9.34 6.86 -0.34
C ALA A 125 10.51 5.89 -0.46
N VAL A 126 11.61 6.36 -1.02
CA VAL A 126 12.84 5.59 -1.27
C VAL A 126 14.05 6.45 -0.94
N HIS A 127 15.23 5.84 -0.68
CA HIS A 127 16.45 6.62 -0.60
C HIS A 127 16.80 7.26 -1.94
N GLU A 128 17.21 8.52 -1.94
CA GLU A 128 17.58 9.27 -3.16
C GLU A 128 18.72 8.59 -3.96
N GLN A 129 19.62 7.87 -3.29
CA GLN A 129 20.70 7.13 -3.92
C GLN A 129 20.25 5.87 -4.66
N ASP A 130 19.05 5.34 -4.35
CA ASP A 130 18.54 4.07 -4.87
C ASP A 130 17.45 4.29 -5.96
N VAL A 131 17.18 5.54 -6.33
CA VAL A 131 16.11 5.91 -7.28
C VAL A 131 16.26 5.19 -8.61
N ASP A 132 17.43 5.24 -9.25
CA ASP A 132 17.67 4.60 -10.56
C ASP A 132 17.45 3.07 -10.49
N ALA A 133 17.78 2.46 -9.34
CA ALA A 133 17.55 1.05 -9.11
C ALA A 133 16.05 0.74 -8.98
N TRP A 134 15.31 1.58 -8.28
CA TRP A 134 13.86 1.47 -8.16
C TRP A 134 13.12 1.68 -9.48
N GLU A 135 13.55 2.65 -10.31
CA GLU A 135 12.98 2.84 -11.65
C GLU A 135 13.17 1.58 -12.51
N THR A 136 14.39 1.04 -12.56
CA THR A 136 14.71 -0.20 -13.27
C THR A 136 13.91 -1.40 -12.74
N PHE A 137 13.77 -1.48 -11.43
CA PHE A 137 13.01 -2.54 -10.77
C PHE A 137 11.52 -2.50 -11.18
N PHE A 138 10.84 -1.37 -11.04
CA PHE A 138 9.43 -1.26 -11.41
C PHE A 138 9.20 -1.41 -12.91
N GLU A 139 10.12 -0.94 -13.76
CA GLU A 139 10.08 -1.15 -15.21
C GLU A 139 10.06 -2.65 -15.56
N SER A 140 10.81 -3.48 -14.80
CA SER A 140 10.83 -4.93 -15.01
C SER A 140 9.48 -5.59 -14.75
N PHE A 141 8.60 -4.97 -13.96
CA PHE A 141 7.23 -5.39 -13.70
C PHE A 141 6.20 -4.66 -14.58
N GLY A 142 6.65 -3.85 -15.54
CA GLY A 142 5.76 -3.07 -16.40
C GLY A 142 5.02 -1.94 -15.67
N LEU A 143 5.56 -1.47 -14.55
CA LEU A 143 5.00 -0.39 -13.74
C LEU A 143 5.73 0.92 -14.06
N PRO A 144 5.06 1.92 -14.67
CA PRO A 144 5.67 3.21 -14.95
C PRO A 144 5.97 3.97 -13.65
N THR A 145 7.16 4.56 -13.59
CA THR A 145 7.61 5.37 -12.44
C THR A 145 7.65 6.85 -12.81
N THR A 146 7.29 7.68 -11.84
CA THR A 146 7.34 9.14 -11.94
C THR A 146 7.74 9.75 -10.61
N PHE A 147 8.12 11.04 -10.59
CA PHE A 147 8.38 11.79 -9.34
C PHE A 147 7.19 12.67 -8.95
N GLU A 148 6.30 12.93 -9.90
CA GLU A 148 5.06 13.65 -9.69
C GLU A 148 3.94 12.88 -10.38
N ARG A 149 2.73 12.89 -9.77
CA ARG A 149 1.56 12.26 -10.39
C ARG A 149 1.34 12.83 -11.79
N GLN A 150 1.29 11.96 -12.77
CA GLN A 150 0.96 12.29 -14.15
C GLN A 150 -0.55 12.08 -14.39
N PRO A 151 -1.17 12.86 -15.29
CA PRO A 151 -2.51 12.56 -15.76
C PRO A 151 -2.59 11.19 -16.44
N SER A 152 -3.70 10.48 -16.29
CA SER A 152 -3.88 9.11 -16.84
C SER A 152 -3.78 9.03 -18.37
N ASP A 153 -4.00 10.12 -19.08
CA ASP A 153 -3.85 10.20 -20.55
C ASP A 153 -2.38 10.31 -21.01
N GLU A 154 -1.45 10.54 -20.09
CA GLU A 154 0.00 10.58 -20.35
C GLU A 154 0.72 9.28 -19.96
N ILE A 155 0.01 8.30 -19.38
CA ILE A 155 0.57 7.06 -18.83
C ILE A 155 -0.03 5.87 -19.56
N ASP A 156 0.79 4.86 -19.82
CA ASP A 156 0.32 3.59 -20.38
C ASP A 156 -0.16 2.67 -19.26
N GLY A 157 -1.46 2.69 -19.00
CA GLY A 157 -2.12 1.86 -17.99
C GLY A 157 -2.71 2.63 -16.81
N PRO A 158 -3.47 1.94 -15.96
CA PRO A 158 -4.19 2.57 -14.85
C PRO A 158 -3.34 2.86 -13.63
N LEU A 159 -2.17 2.22 -13.50
CA LEU A 159 -1.34 2.23 -12.31
C LEU A 159 -0.01 2.94 -12.58
N GLN A 160 0.36 3.85 -11.70
CA GLN A 160 1.66 4.52 -11.74
C GLN A 160 2.32 4.49 -10.35
N ILE A 161 3.63 4.31 -10.33
CA ILE A 161 4.43 4.42 -9.12
C ILE A 161 5.00 5.84 -9.03
N VAL A 162 4.64 6.55 -7.98
CA VAL A 162 5.19 7.89 -7.71
C VAL A 162 6.28 7.75 -6.65
N LEU A 163 7.53 7.85 -7.08
CA LEU A 163 8.69 7.80 -6.21
C LEU A 163 8.86 9.14 -5.48
N ASP A 164 9.11 9.06 -4.17
CA ASP A 164 9.40 10.19 -3.30
C ASP A 164 10.82 10.02 -2.71
N PRO A 165 11.86 10.61 -3.37
CA PRO A 165 13.24 10.46 -2.93
C PRO A 165 13.49 11.13 -1.58
N GLN A 166 14.06 10.39 -0.63
CA GLN A 166 14.37 10.83 0.72
C GLN A 166 15.86 10.72 1.02
N THR A 167 16.43 11.73 1.65
CA THR A 167 17.83 11.70 2.13
C THR A 167 17.98 10.75 3.33
N SER A 168 16.93 10.66 4.15
CA SER A 168 16.83 9.71 5.27
C SER A 168 15.44 9.08 5.22
N LEU A 169 15.37 7.76 5.32
CA LEU A 169 14.13 7.02 5.28
C LEU A 169 13.94 6.28 6.61
N GLU A 170 12.94 6.69 7.36
CA GLU A 170 12.45 5.97 8.53
C GLU A 170 11.25 5.12 8.13
N ILE A 171 11.19 3.89 8.63
CA ILE A 171 10.20 2.89 8.20
C ILE A 171 9.56 2.25 9.44
N GLU A 172 8.25 2.16 9.44
CA GLU A 172 7.48 1.38 10.40
C GLU A 172 6.76 0.23 9.70
N ASP A 173 6.73 -0.95 10.33
CA ASP A 173 5.96 -2.11 9.86
C ASP A 173 4.60 -2.12 10.57
N VAL A 174 3.55 -1.88 9.80
CA VAL A 174 2.16 -1.88 10.29
C VAL A 174 1.39 -3.00 9.58
N GLU A 175 1.21 -4.11 10.27
CA GLU A 175 0.49 -5.29 9.77
C GLU A 175 1.04 -5.84 8.43
N GLY A 176 2.36 -5.69 8.20
CA GLY A 176 3.05 -6.14 6.99
C GLY A 176 3.18 -5.06 5.92
N TYR A 177 2.63 -3.87 6.13
CA TYR A 177 2.91 -2.71 5.29
C TYR A 177 4.09 -1.92 5.83
N LEU A 178 5.10 -1.69 5.01
CA LEU A 178 6.20 -0.79 5.31
C LEU A 178 5.76 0.64 4.99
N VAL A 179 5.66 1.48 6.00
CA VAL A 179 5.11 2.84 5.89
C VAL A 179 6.05 3.86 6.51
N ILE A 180 5.93 5.12 6.12
CA ILE A 180 6.59 6.22 6.85
C ILE A 180 6.00 6.33 8.26
N PRO A 181 6.77 6.88 9.24
CA PRO A 181 6.32 7.04 10.61
C PRO A 181 4.97 7.74 10.74
N ARG A 182 4.26 7.38 11.80
CA ARG A 182 2.94 7.95 12.09
C ARG A 182 2.99 9.48 12.24
N GLU A 183 4.04 9.98 12.85
CA GLU A 183 4.26 11.41 13.06
C GLU A 183 4.37 12.17 11.73
N ASP A 184 5.14 11.65 10.77
CA ASP A 184 5.32 12.23 9.44
C ASP A 184 3.99 12.18 8.63
N THR A 185 3.26 11.08 8.81
CA THR A 185 1.91 10.93 8.23
C THR A 185 0.95 11.99 8.78
N ILE A 186 0.99 12.27 10.08
CA ILE A 186 0.18 13.33 10.72
C ILE A 186 0.57 14.71 10.19
N GLU A 187 1.87 14.98 10.02
CA GLU A 187 2.34 16.25 9.48
C GLU A 187 1.84 16.45 8.05
N TYR A 188 1.98 15.45 7.19
CA TYR A 188 1.42 15.46 5.84
C TYR A 188 -0.09 15.72 5.83
N MET A 189 -0.86 15.06 6.70
CA MET A 189 -2.30 15.30 6.80
C MET A 189 -2.63 16.71 7.29
N ARG A 190 -1.81 17.31 8.16
CA ARG A 190 -1.99 18.69 8.63
C ARG A 190 -1.71 19.71 7.53
N GLU A 191 -0.69 19.50 6.72
CA GLU A 191 -0.40 20.33 5.55
C GLU A 191 -1.55 20.32 4.54
N HIS A 192 -2.25 19.17 4.43
CA HIS A 192 -3.38 18.96 3.53
C HIS A 192 -4.71 18.86 4.30
N TYR A 193 -4.87 19.68 5.35
CA TYR A 193 -5.95 19.55 6.34
C TYR A 193 -7.35 19.50 5.72
N ALA A 194 -7.63 20.34 4.72
CA ALA A 194 -8.94 20.37 4.08
C ALA A 194 -9.35 19.01 3.49
N GLN A 195 -8.38 18.24 3.01
CA GLN A 195 -8.59 16.91 2.45
C GLN A 195 -8.66 15.84 3.54
N PHE A 196 -7.81 15.92 4.58
CA PHE A 196 -7.59 14.83 5.52
C PHE A 196 -8.13 15.08 6.93
N GLN A 197 -8.96 16.11 7.15
CA GLN A 197 -9.56 16.40 8.46
C GLN A 197 -10.26 15.17 9.07
N SER A 198 -11.02 14.43 8.25
CA SER A 198 -11.72 13.23 8.72
C SER A 198 -10.77 12.09 9.08
N ALA A 199 -9.70 11.92 8.32
CA ALA A 199 -8.66 10.93 8.60
C ALA A 199 -7.90 11.25 9.90
N LEU A 200 -7.53 12.51 10.11
CA LEU A 200 -6.95 12.99 11.38
C LEU A 200 -7.86 12.71 12.57
N ALA A 201 -9.16 12.99 12.44
CA ALA A 201 -10.14 12.72 13.50
C ALA A 201 -10.35 11.21 13.75
N MET A 202 -10.13 10.36 12.75
CA MET A 202 -10.13 8.90 12.92
C MET A 202 -8.88 8.45 13.66
N LEU A 203 -7.71 8.92 13.24
CA LEU A 203 -6.44 8.59 13.86
C LEU A 203 -6.43 8.97 15.35
N ASP A 204 -6.89 10.20 15.69
CA ASP A 204 -7.03 10.70 17.07
C ASP A 204 -7.95 9.84 17.96
N ARG A 205 -8.89 9.12 17.36
CA ARG A 205 -9.77 8.18 18.06
C ARG A 205 -9.25 6.77 18.16
N MET A 206 -8.41 6.36 17.23
CA MET A 206 -7.86 5.00 17.16
C MET A 206 -6.67 4.83 18.10
N TYR A 207 -5.92 5.89 18.37
CA TYR A 207 -4.69 5.85 19.12
C TYR A 207 -4.81 6.72 20.37
N ASP A 208 -4.88 6.09 21.56
CA ASP A 208 -5.07 6.76 22.85
C ASP A 208 -3.89 7.68 23.25
N ASP A 209 -2.73 7.49 22.65
CA ASP A 209 -1.52 8.28 22.85
C ASP A 209 -1.50 9.59 22.03
N LEU A 210 -2.48 9.79 21.17
CA LEU A 210 -2.61 11.00 20.36
C LEU A 210 -3.62 11.99 20.96
N ASP A 211 -3.26 13.28 20.88
CA ASP A 211 -4.16 14.41 21.10
C ASP A 211 -3.93 15.42 19.97
N LEU A 212 -4.59 15.21 18.86
CA LEU A 212 -4.42 16.04 17.67
C LEU A 212 -5.26 17.30 17.70
N GLY A 213 -6.11 17.48 18.71
CA GLY A 213 -6.98 18.64 18.87
C GLY A 213 -8.03 18.76 17.74
N VAL A 214 -8.31 17.67 17.05
CA VAL A 214 -9.31 17.65 15.98
C VAL A 214 -10.68 17.62 16.62
N THR A 215 -11.50 18.63 16.32
CA THR A 215 -12.83 18.77 16.89
C THR A 215 -13.66 17.52 16.59
N ARG A 216 -14.06 16.79 17.62
CA ARG A 216 -14.93 15.62 17.47
C ARG A 216 -16.28 16.07 16.96
N GLY A 217 -16.88 15.32 16.03
CA GLY A 217 -18.17 15.68 15.40
C GLY A 217 -19.35 15.93 16.36
N GLU A 218 -19.19 15.64 17.66
CA GLU A 218 -20.14 16.04 18.71
C GLU A 218 -20.07 17.53 19.03
N ASP A 219 -18.90 18.16 18.90
CA ASP A 219 -18.73 19.60 19.11
C ASP A 219 -19.33 20.42 17.95
N LEU A 220 -19.43 19.82 16.75
CA LEU A 220 -20.09 20.43 15.60
C LEU A 220 -21.61 20.61 15.80
N LYS A 221 -22.24 19.89 16.74
CA LYS A 221 -23.67 20.08 17.07
C LYS A 221 -23.94 21.32 17.90
N HIS A 222 -22.90 21.90 18.53
CA HIS A 222 -23.03 23.06 19.41
C HIS A 222 -22.25 24.30 18.93
N GLY A 223 -21.41 24.17 17.89
CA GLY A 223 -20.73 25.29 17.24
C GLY A 223 -21.71 26.12 16.40
N SER A 224 -21.73 27.41 16.63
CA SER A 224 -22.55 28.36 15.84
C SER A 224 -22.21 28.22 14.35
N ARG A 225 -23.24 28.16 13.53
CA ARG A 225 -23.21 28.08 12.05
C ARG A 225 -22.44 29.21 11.35
N SER A 226 -21.82 30.12 12.10
CA SER A 226 -21.18 31.33 11.61
C SER A 226 -19.70 31.22 11.25
N ASP A 227 -19.01 30.10 11.64
CA ASP A 227 -17.55 30.00 11.48
C ASP A 227 -17.11 29.16 10.28
N PHE A 228 -18.04 28.52 9.57
CA PHE A 228 -17.73 27.81 8.34
C PHE A 228 -18.06 28.67 7.13
N GLY A 229 -17.04 29.19 6.48
CA GLY A 229 -17.17 29.83 5.18
C GLY A 229 -17.88 28.92 4.17
N ALA A 230 -18.61 29.51 3.26
CA ALA A 230 -19.62 29.04 2.31
C ALA A 230 -19.35 27.77 1.46
N SER A 231 -18.81 26.69 2.02
CA SER A 231 -18.62 25.38 1.37
C SER A 231 -19.30 24.23 2.13
N ALA A 232 -20.20 24.51 3.05
CA ALA A 232 -21.01 23.45 3.65
C ALA A 232 -22.02 22.96 2.58
N VAL A 233 -21.85 21.72 2.13
CA VAL A 233 -22.86 21.00 1.34
C VAL A 233 -24.17 21.10 2.12
N SER A 234 -25.20 21.71 1.53
CA SER A 234 -26.47 21.95 2.23
C SER A 234 -27.13 20.62 2.58
N VAL A 235 -27.87 20.58 3.69
CA VAL A 235 -28.66 19.39 4.10
C VAL A 235 -29.57 18.94 2.95
N GLU A 236 -30.05 19.88 2.13
CA GLU A 236 -30.85 19.61 0.93
C GLU A 236 -30.07 18.80 -0.13
N THR A 237 -28.76 19.08 -0.31
CA THR A 237 -27.91 18.33 -1.26
C THR A 237 -27.66 16.90 -0.77
N VAL A 238 -27.46 16.69 0.54
CA VAL A 238 -27.29 15.35 1.13
C VAL A 238 -28.59 14.56 1.01
N THR A 239 -29.74 15.18 1.26
CA THR A 239 -31.06 14.54 1.13
C THR A 239 -31.37 14.19 -0.32
N ALA A 240 -31.04 15.06 -1.27
CA ALA A 240 -31.21 14.80 -2.69
C ALA A 240 -30.31 13.64 -3.18
N LEU A 241 -29.07 13.55 -2.66
CA LEU A 241 -28.15 12.45 -2.99
C LEU A 241 -28.63 11.11 -2.42
N GLN A 242 -29.16 11.10 -1.19
CA GLN A 242 -29.75 9.92 -0.57
C GLN A 242 -31.00 9.44 -1.32
N GLN A 243 -31.81 10.36 -1.78
CA GLN A 243 -33.01 10.03 -2.56
C GLN A 243 -32.64 9.46 -3.93
N TYR A 244 -31.66 10.08 -4.62
CA TYR A 244 -31.14 9.59 -5.89
C TYR A 244 -30.56 8.16 -5.77
N LEU A 245 -29.77 7.88 -4.74
CA LEU A 245 -29.22 6.55 -4.49
C LEU A 245 -30.31 5.52 -4.17
N SER A 246 -31.35 5.90 -3.43
CA SER A 246 -32.49 5.03 -3.14
C SER A 246 -33.28 4.67 -4.40
N ASP A 247 -33.50 5.63 -5.28
CA ASP A 247 -34.21 5.44 -6.55
C ASP A 247 -33.42 4.55 -7.52
N GLN A 248 -32.07 4.63 -7.52
CA GLN A 248 -31.19 3.74 -8.30
C GLN A 248 -31.24 2.30 -7.81
N VAL A 249 -31.28 2.09 -6.49
CA VAL A 249 -31.38 0.74 -5.90
C VAL A 249 -32.74 0.09 -6.18
N GLU A 250 -33.82 0.88 -6.22
CA GLU A 250 -35.15 0.36 -6.60
C GLU A 250 -35.28 -0.01 -8.09
N GLN A 251 -34.56 0.68 -8.98
CA GLN A 251 -34.54 0.37 -10.40
C GLN A 251 -33.72 -0.89 -10.74
N LEU A 252 -32.87 -1.37 -9.82
CA LEU A 252 -32.04 -2.56 -9.99
C LEU A 252 -32.68 -3.83 -9.35
N ARG A 253 -33.90 -3.72 -8.82
CA ARG A 253 -34.72 -4.82 -8.30
C ARG A 253 -35.82 -5.22 -9.26
#